data_2672b085244a8e1ad7df96ba9b0a53bc
#
_entry.id   2672b085244a8e1ad7df96ba9b0a53bc
#
_cell.length_a   1.000
_cell.length_b   1.000
_cell.length_c   1.000
_cell.angle_alpha   90.00
_cell.angle_beta   90.00
_cell.angle_gamma   90.00
#
_symmetry.space_group_name_H-M   'P 1'
#
loop_
_entity.id
_entity.type
_entity.pdbx_description
1 polymer ?
#
loop_
_entity_poly.entity_id
_entity_poly.type
_entity_poly.pdbx_seq_one_letter_code
_entity_poly.pdbx_strand_id
1 'polypeptide(L)'
;MSMETHSDNKPYVTPYSYQRHGQVIGSTNEMHASVWDKTTNDLLGFVILAGLENPNKVLECRRMVINKKGQGFGHETIQLVKKYCFETLEYHKLWLDALEKNQRAIHLYETEGFKKEGILRDHVKKEDGHYSLIVFSMLSSEYTAV
;
A
#
# COMPACT_ATOMS: atom_id res chain seq x y z
N MET A 1 -1.85 0.36 -24.19
CA MET A 1 -0.51 0.28 -23.94
C MET A 1 -0.17 -0.81 -22.96
N SER A 2 0.76 -1.60 -23.26
CA SER A 2 1.03 -2.73 -22.40
C SER A 2 2.25 -2.49 -21.55
N MET A 3 2.19 -1.45 -20.79
CA MET A 3 3.32 -1.07 -19.98
C MET A 3 3.69 -2.12 -18.98
N GLU A 4 2.74 -2.84 -18.49
CA GLU A 4 3.00 -3.80 -17.45
C GLU A 4 3.88 -4.94 -17.93
N THR A 5 4.04 -5.11 -19.19
CA THR A 5 4.85 -6.22 -19.68
C THR A 5 6.29 -5.82 -19.95
N HIS A 6 6.64 -4.57 -19.74
CA HIS A 6 7.99 -4.12 -20.03
C HIS A 6 8.68 -3.71 -18.74
N SER A 7 9.89 -4.16 -18.53
CA SER A 7 10.62 -3.81 -17.32
C SER A 7 10.81 -2.31 -17.19
N ASP A 8 10.84 -1.60 -18.30
CA ASP A 8 11.01 -0.16 -18.28
C ASP A 8 9.75 0.56 -17.83
N ASN A 9 8.61 -0.11 -17.79
CA ASN A 9 7.35 0.52 -17.49
C ASN A 9 6.92 0.31 -16.04
N LYS A 10 7.84 0.00 -15.18
CA LYS A 10 7.48 -0.20 -13.79
C LYS A 10 7.17 1.13 -13.13
N PRO A 11 6.22 1.17 -12.21
CA PRO A 11 5.93 2.38 -11.49
C PRO A 11 7.03 2.71 -10.52
N TYR A 12 7.07 3.95 -10.07
CA TYR A 12 7.96 4.35 -9.01
C TYR A 12 7.18 5.27 -8.05
N VAL A 13 7.67 5.39 -6.83
CA VAL A 13 6.99 6.14 -5.80
C VAL A 13 7.81 7.37 -5.46
N THR A 14 7.16 8.52 -5.46
CA THR A 14 7.80 9.77 -5.11
C THR A 14 7.13 10.31 -3.85
N PRO A 15 7.81 10.32 -2.73
CA PRO A 15 7.23 10.86 -1.52
C PRO A 15 7.07 12.36 -1.60
N TYR A 16 6.03 12.91 -0.97
CA TYR A 16 5.95 14.31 -0.85
C TYR A 16 5.70 14.69 0.60
N SER A 17 6.15 15.87 0.89
CA SER A 17 6.24 16.22 2.24
C SER A 17 4.90 16.53 2.83
N TYR A 18 4.79 16.42 4.12
CA TYR A 18 3.70 16.82 4.79
C TYR A 18 3.42 18.24 4.66
N GLN A 19 4.39 19.08 4.55
CA GLN A 19 4.21 20.49 4.46
C GLN A 19 3.31 20.84 3.30
N ARG A 20 3.26 19.97 2.31
CA ARG A 20 2.41 20.25 1.21
C ARG A 20 0.96 20.12 1.56
N HIS A 21 0.65 19.34 2.52
CA HIS A 21 -0.69 19.09 2.91
C HIS A 21 -1.03 19.81 4.19
N GLY A 22 -0.20 20.68 4.53
CA GLY A 22 -0.52 21.47 5.61
C GLY A 22 -0.56 20.73 6.85
N GLN A 23 -1.17 21.01 7.69
CA GLN A 23 -1.23 20.56 8.83
C GLN A 23 -1.72 19.31 8.98
N VAL A 24 -1.90 18.72 8.27
CA VAL A 24 -2.51 17.61 8.24
C VAL A 24 -2.21 17.03 9.40
N ILE A 25 -1.51 17.01 9.87
CA ILE A 25 -1.43 16.23 10.70
C ILE A 25 -0.56 16.55 11.65
N GLY A 26 0.20 17.27 11.45
CA GLY A 26 1.11 17.59 12.43
C GLY A 26 1.88 16.39 12.83
N SER A 27 2.08 15.49 12.01
CA SER A 27 2.75 14.26 12.37
C SER A 27 3.76 13.88 11.34
N THR A 28 4.97 13.53 11.75
CA THR A 28 5.98 13.01 10.84
C THR A 28 5.83 11.49 10.73
N ASN A 29 4.81 10.92 11.35
CA ASN A 29 4.59 9.48 11.37
C ASN A 29 3.88 8.96 10.13
N GLU A 30 3.46 9.82 9.25
CA GLU A 30 2.71 9.45 8.07
C GLU A 30 3.38 10.00 6.81
N MET A 31 3.36 9.24 5.73
CA MET A 31 3.92 9.67 4.46
C MET A 31 2.89 9.47 3.36
N HIS A 32 2.72 10.48 2.54
CA HIS A 32 1.92 10.39 1.32
C HIS A 32 2.90 10.33 0.15
N ALA A 33 2.70 9.40 -0.73
CA ALA A 33 3.60 9.21 -1.86
C ALA A 33 2.82 9.04 -3.15
N SER A 34 3.27 9.69 -4.20
CA SER A 34 2.68 9.56 -5.53
C SER A 34 3.29 8.37 -6.26
N VAL A 35 2.49 7.72 -7.06
CA VAL A 35 2.93 6.57 -7.85
C VAL A 35 2.88 6.97 -9.32
N TRP A 36 3.99 6.86 -10.01
CA TRP A 36 4.12 7.32 -11.40
C TRP A 36 4.53 6.18 -12.32
N ASP A 37 4.09 6.27 -13.58
CA ASP A 37 4.55 5.35 -14.60
C ASP A 37 5.92 5.82 -15.05
N LYS A 38 6.92 4.99 -14.88
CA LYS A 38 8.30 5.34 -15.18
C LYS A 38 8.52 5.65 -16.65
N THR A 39 7.78 5.01 -17.55
CA THR A 39 7.97 5.20 -18.98
C THR A 39 7.22 6.41 -19.51
N THR A 40 5.96 6.58 -19.13
CA THR A 40 5.15 7.66 -19.69
C THR A 40 5.15 8.89 -18.80
N ASN A 41 5.62 8.75 -17.57
CA ASN A 41 5.59 9.81 -16.57
C ASN A 41 4.16 10.25 -16.23
N ASP A 42 3.21 9.34 -16.36
CA ASP A 42 1.84 9.60 -15.96
C ASP A 42 1.66 9.30 -14.47
N LEU A 43 0.84 10.08 -13.83
CA LEU A 43 0.50 9.82 -12.43
C LEU A 43 -0.48 8.65 -12.39
N LEU A 44 -0.12 7.58 -11.69
CA LEU A 44 -0.96 6.39 -11.59
C LEU A 44 -1.82 6.38 -10.34
N GLY A 45 -1.40 7.04 -9.30
CA GLY A 45 -2.14 7.00 -8.04
C GLY A 45 -1.28 7.45 -6.89
N PHE A 46 -1.64 6.97 -5.69
CA PHE A 46 -0.88 7.34 -4.50
C PHE A 46 -1.01 6.26 -3.42
N VAL A 47 -0.10 6.32 -2.45
CA VAL A 47 -0.17 5.48 -1.26
C VAL A 47 -0.01 6.37 -0.03
N ILE A 48 -0.60 5.95 1.07
CA ILE A 48 -0.41 6.59 2.36
C ILE A 48 0.15 5.53 3.31
N LEU A 49 1.31 5.80 3.87
CA LEU A 49 1.96 4.91 4.81
C LEU A 49 1.95 5.57 6.17
N ALA A 50 1.67 4.80 7.20
CA ALA A 50 1.64 5.32 8.57
C ALA A 50 2.49 4.45 9.47
N GLY A 51 3.08 5.06 10.47
CA GLY A 51 3.94 4.34 11.40
C GLY A 51 5.41 4.56 11.18
N LEU A 52 5.78 5.65 10.48
CA LEU A 52 7.20 5.91 10.20
C LEU A 52 8.03 6.09 11.47
N GLU A 53 7.39 6.46 12.57
CA GLU A 53 8.08 6.61 13.83
C GLU A 53 7.56 5.61 14.85
N ASN A 54 7.00 4.52 14.39
CA ASN A 54 6.42 3.52 15.29
C ASN A 54 7.54 2.78 16.03
N PRO A 55 7.57 2.80 17.34
CA PRO A 55 8.63 2.13 18.10
C PRO A 55 8.58 0.61 17.98
N ASN A 56 7.45 0.06 17.57
CA ASN A 56 7.34 -1.38 17.37
C ASN A 56 7.79 -1.81 15.98
N LYS A 57 8.19 -0.86 15.14
CA LYS A 57 8.65 -1.12 13.77
C LYS A 57 7.56 -1.82 12.95
N VAL A 58 6.36 -1.29 13.04
CA VAL A 58 5.20 -1.77 12.30
C VAL A 58 4.73 -0.65 11.39
N LEU A 59 4.64 -0.93 10.10
CA LEU A 59 4.19 0.04 9.11
C LEU A 59 2.81 -0.36 8.61
N GLU A 60 1.94 0.61 8.47
CA GLU A 60 0.62 0.40 7.90
C GLU A 60 0.58 1.02 6.50
N CYS A 61 0.15 0.25 5.50
CA CYS A 61 -0.20 0.82 4.21
C CYS A 61 -1.67 1.22 4.34
N ARG A 62 -1.88 2.46 4.77
CA ARG A 62 -3.23 2.93 5.14
C ARG A 62 -4.13 3.08 3.94
N ARG A 63 -3.58 3.45 2.81
CA ARG A 63 -4.37 3.62 1.61
C ARG A 63 -3.50 3.45 0.37
N MET A 64 -4.05 2.81 -0.64
CA MET A 64 -3.39 2.68 -1.93
C MET A 64 -4.45 2.86 -3.00
N VAL A 65 -4.27 3.84 -3.87
CA VAL A 65 -5.19 4.11 -4.96
C VAL A 65 -4.41 4.07 -6.26
N ILE A 66 -4.83 3.20 -7.18
CA ILE A 66 -4.20 3.07 -8.49
C ILE A 66 -5.30 3.31 -9.52
N ASN A 67 -5.12 4.32 -10.35
CA ASN A 67 -6.11 4.71 -11.32
C ASN A 67 -6.19 3.82 -12.54
N LYS A 68 -5.08 3.22 -12.96
CA LYS A 68 -5.07 2.35 -14.14
C LYS A 68 -5.08 0.91 -13.68
N LYS A 69 -6.25 0.37 -13.44
CA LYS A 69 -6.39 -0.97 -12.93
C LYS A 69 -6.24 -2.01 -14.04
N GLY A 70 -5.88 -3.21 -13.66
CA GLY A 70 -5.78 -4.30 -14.62
C GLY A 70 -4.50 -4.34 -15.42
N GLN A 71 -3.52 -3.53 -15.08
CA GLN A 71 -2.26 -3.48 -15.80
C GLN A 71 -1.06 -3.85 -14.94
N GLY A 72 -1.31 -4.50 -13.82
CA GLY A 72 -0.21 -4.95 -12.97
C GLY A 72 0.37 -3.88 -12.06
N PHE A 73 -0.10 -2.63 -12.14
CA PHE A 73 0.48 -1.57 -11.34
C PHE A 73 0.22 -1.74 -9.85
N GLY A 74 -0.87 -2.39 -9.48
CA GLY A 74 -1.15 -2.67 -8.08
C GLY A 74 -0.10 -3.60 -7.48
N HIS A 75 0.25 -4.66 -8.21
CA HIS A 75 1.27 -5.60 -7.75
C HIS A 75 2.62 -4.90 -7.64
N GLU A 76 3.00 -4.13 -8.64
CA GLU A 76 4.30 -3.45 -8.61
C GLU A 76 4.35 -2.40 -7.52
N THR A 77 3.25 -1.72 -7.27
CA THR A 77 3.19 -0.71 -6.22
C THR A 77 3.34 -1.36 -4.85
N ILE A 78 2.65 -2.49 -4.62
CA ILE A 78 2.74 -3.13 -3.32
C ILE A 78 4.15 -3.72 -3.12
N GLN A 79 4.81 -4.14 -4.19
CA GLN A 79 6.18 -4.59 -4.10
C GLN A 79 7.12 -3.46 -3.69
N LEU A 80 6.87 -2.24 -4.18
CA LEU A 80 7.64 -1.07 -3.76
C LEU A 80 7.40 -0.75 -2.30
N VAL A 81 6.17 -0.88 -1.83
CA VAL A 81 5.84 -0.63 -0.43
C VAL A 81 6.53 -1.66 0.46
N LYS A 82 6.52 -2.93 0.05
CA LYS A 82 7.22 -3.98 0.82
C LYS A 82 8.70 -3.68 0.90
N LYS A 83 9.29 -3.28 -0.22
CA LYS A 83 10.71 -2.98 -0.25
C LYS A 83 11.05 -1.80 0.65
N TYR A 84 10.22 -0.77 0.62
CA TYR A 84 10.44 0.39 1.48
C TYR A 84 10.36 0.00 2.95
N CYS A 85 9.36 -0.78 3.32
CA CYS A 85 9.17 -1.21 4.69
C CYS A 85 10.33 -2.05 5.20
N PHE A 86 10.69 -3.07 4.44
CA PHE A 86 11.64 -4.08 4.95
C PHE A 86 13.09 -3.79 4.61
N GLU A 87 13.35 -3.12 3.51
CA GLU A 87 14.74 -2.84 3.13
C GLU A 87 15.17 -1.43 3.49
N THR A 88 14.33 -0.43 3.30
CA THR A 88 14.71 0.95 3.59
C THR A 88 14.51 1.29 5.06
N LEU A 89 13.34 0.99 5.60
CA LEU A 89 13.07 1.28 7.00
C LEU A 89 13.57 0.19 7.93
N GLU A 90 13.80 -0.99 7.40
CA GLU A 90 14.23 -2.16 8.18
C GLU A 90 13.23 -2.48 9.30
N TYR A 91 11.96 -2.38 8.95
CA TYR A 91 10.88 -2.61 9.90
C TYR A 91 10.57 -4.11 10.03
N HIS A 92 9.84 -4.45 11.04
CA HIS A 92 9.51 -5.84 11.37
C HIS A 92 8.23 -6.32 10.70
N LYS A 93 7.29 -5.44 10.47
CA LYS A 93 5.95 -5.85 10.01
C LYS A 93 5.33 -4.78 9.12
N LEU A 94 4.65 -5.23 8.07
CA LEU A 94 3.84 -4.38 7.22
C LEU A 94 2.42 -4.93 7.25
N TRP A 95 1.42 -4.07 7.46
CA TRP A 95 0.04 -4.53 7.45
C TRP A 95 -0.85 -3.57 6.65
N LEU A 96 -1.99 -4.11 6.22
CA LEU A 96 -2.97 -3.35 5.49
C LEU A 96 -4.30 -4.08 5.61
N ASP A 97 -5.37 -3.45 5.10
CA ASP A 97 -6.67 -4.09 5.17
C ASP A 97 -7.44 -3.88 3.86
N ALA A 98 -8.55 -4.60 3.74
CA ALA A 98 -9.45 -4.48 2.60
C ALA A 98 -10.87 -4.72 3.06
N LEU A 99 -11.82 -4.03 2.43
CA LEU A 99 -13.23 -4.34 2.67
C LEU A 99 -13.49 -5.78 2.27
N GLU A 100 -14.30 -6.48 3.01
CA GLU A 100 -14.57 -7.90 2.77
C GLU A 100 -15.11 -8.17 1.37
N LYS A 101 -15.75 -7.20 0.75
CA LYS A 101 -16.27 -7.38 -0.59
C LYS A 101 -15.31 -6.95 -1.68
N ASN A 102 -14.16 -6.42 -1.33
CA ASN A 102 -13.18 -5.98 -2.32
C ASN A 102 -12.27 -7.14 -2.72
N GLN A 103 -12.80 -8.00 -3.60
CA GLN A 103 -12.08 -9.19 -4.00
C GLN A 103 -10.79 -8.88 -4.76
N ARG A 104 -10.73 -7.76 -5.45
CA ARG A 104 -9.51 -7.37 -6.16
C ARG A 104 -8.37 -7.11 -5.19
N ALA A 105 -8.63 -6.36 -4.11
CA ALA A 105 -7.60 -6.07 -3.12
C ALA A 105 -7.19 -7.33 -2.36
N ILE A 106 -8.16 -8.16 -2.00
CA ILE A 106 -7.89 -9.39 -1.28
C ILE A 106 -6.98 -10.29 -2.11
N HIS A 107 -7.31 -10.44 -3.40
CA HIS A 107 -6.50 -11.27 -4.29
C HIS A 107 -5.09 -10.70 -4.46
N LEU A 108 -4.99 -9.38 -4.58
CA LEU A 108 -3.70 -8.73 -4.71
C LEU A 108 -2.82 -9.01 -3.48
N TYR A 109 -3.37 -8.83 -2.30
CA TYR A 109 -2.59 -8.99 -1.08
C TYR A 109 -2.18 -10.45 -0.89
N GLU A 110 -3.09 -11.38 -1.15
CA GLU A 110 -2.77 -12.81 -1.03
C GLU A 110 -1.71 -13.22 -2.03
N THR A 111 -1.84 -12.74 -3.27
CA THR A 111 -0.86 -13.06 -4.31
C THR A 111 0.51 -12.50 -3.96
N GLU A 112 0.55 -11.36 -3.30
CA GLU A 112 1.81 -10.75 -2.92
C GLU A 112 2.38 -11.28 -1.61
N GLY A 113 1.77 -12.34 -1.07
CA GLY A 113 2.35 -13.04 0.07
C GLY A 113 1.88 -12.61 1.44
N PHE A 114 0.90 -11.71 1.50
CA PHE A 114 0.37 -11.28 2.79
C PHE A 114 -0.52 -12.37 3.36
N LYS A 115 -0.51 -12.52 4.67
CA LYS A 115 -1.33 -13.48 5.35
C LYS A 115 -2.49 -12.79 6.04
N LYS A 116 -3.66 -13.43 6.02
CA LYS A 116 -4.82 -12.89 6.71
C LYS A 116 -4.59 -12.99 8.19
N GLU A 117 -4.71 -11.87 8.88
CA GLU A 117 -4.50 -11.83 10.32
C GLU A 117 -5.82 -11.89 11.08
N GLY A 118 -6.85 -11.34 10.55
CA GLY A 118 -8.16 -11.35 11.21
C GLY A 118 -9.17 -10.51 10.48
N ILE A 119 -10.34 -10.36 11.11
CA ILE A 119 -11.45 -9.61 10.57
C ILE A 119 -11.91 -8.61 11.62
N LEU A 120 -12.09 -7.36 11.22
CA LEU A 120 -12.71 -6.35 12.06
C LEU A 120 -14.18 -6.28 11.64
N ARG A 121 -15.06 -6.85 12.47
CA ARG A 121 -16.47 -7.00 12.11
C ARG A 121 -17.19 -5.67 12.11
N ASP A 122 -17.96 -5.41 11.04
CA ASP A 122 -18.82 -4.23 10.91
C ASP A 122 -18.10 -2.94 11.26
N HIS A 123 -16.90 -2.79 10.71
CA HIS A 123 -15.99 -1.72 11.09
C HIS A 123 -16.19 -0.45 10.26
N VAL A 124 -16.78 -0.55 9.09
CA VAL A 124 -16.96 0.58 8.17
C VAL A 124 -18.43 0.75 7.86
N LYS A 125 -18.95 1.95 8.06
CA LYS A 125 -20.33 2.25 7.75
C LYS A 125 -20.43 2.91 6.38
N LYS A 126 -21.28 2.37 5.52
CA LYS A 126 -21.61 2.97 4.23
C LYS A 126 -23.10 3.16 4.16
N GLU A 127 -23.60 3.74 3.06
CA GLU A 127 -25.02 4.03 2.94
C GLU A 127 -25.91 2.80 3.07
N ASP A 128 -25.44 1.68 2.56
CA ASP A 128 -26.23 0.46 2.55
C ASP A 128 -25.91 -0.49 3.70
N GLY A 129 -25.18 -0.04 4.69
CA GLY A 129 -24.95 -0.88 5.86
C GLY A 129 -23.52 -0.84 6.36
N HIS A 130 -23.17 -1.80 7.18
CA HIS A 130 -21.84 -1.91 7.75
C HIS A 130 -21.08 -3.03 7.06
N TYR A 131 -19.77 -2.84 6.93
CA TYR A 131 -18.92 -3.82 6.27
C TYR A 131 -17.74 -4.13 7.15
N SER A 132 -17.24 -5.36 7.04
CA SER A 132 -16.08 -5.79 7.78
C SER A 132 -14.81 -5.52 6.98
N LEU A 133 -13.70 -5.36 7.70
CA LEU A 133 -12.39 -5.22 7.09
C LEU A 133 -11.61 -6.50 7.37
N ILE A 134 -10.90 -6.98 6.36
CA ILE A 134 -10.00 -8.10 6.53
C ILE A 134 -8.60 -7.53 6.67
N VAL A 135 -7.90 -7.92 7.72
CA VAL A 135 -6.55 -7.42 7.99
C VAL A 135 -5.53 -8.44 7.49
N PHE A 136 -4.56 -7.95 6.74
CA PHE A 136 -3.48 -8.75 6.19
C PHE A 136 -2.15 -8.21 6.69
N SER A 137 -1.17 -9.08 6.82
CA SER A 137 0.16 -8.64 7.24
C SER A 137 1.26 -9.50 6.66
N MET A 138 2.47 -8.97 6.70
CA MET A 138 3.68 -9.69 6.35
C MET A 138 4.74 -9.33 7.37
N LEU A 139 5.44 -10.32 7.85
CA LEU A 139 6.57 -10.10 8.76
C LEU A 139 7.86 -10.04 7.96
N SER A 140 8.86 -9.38 8.49
CA SER A 140 10.14 -9.26 7.79
C SER A 140 10.73 -10.61 7.42
N SER A 141 10.51 -11.63 8.27
CA SER A 141 11.00 -12.96 7.97
C SER A 141 10.28 -13.64 6.81
N GLU A 142 9.13 -13.10 6.41
CA GLU A 142 8.36 -13.64 5.30
C GLU A 142 8.61 -12.89 4.00
N TYR A 143 9.35 -11.80 4.07
CA TYR A 143 9.60 -10.97 2.89
C TYR A 143 10.69 -11.60 2.02
N THR A 144 10.44 -11.62 0.73
CA THR A 144 11.42 -12.07 -0.25
C THR A 144 11.63 -10.92 -1.23
N ALA A 145 12.85 -10.50 -1.40
CA ALA A 145 13.15 -9.43 -2.33
C ALA A 145 12.83 -9.88 -3.76
N VAL A 146 12.34 -8.95 -4.56
CA VAL A 146 11.92 -9.24 -5.92
C VAL A 146 12.95 -8.76 -6.92
#